data_df413aae29ea370974e38d182c6e753f
#
_entry.id   df413aae29ea370974e38d182c6e753f
#
_cell.length_a   1.000
_cell.length_b   1.000
_cell.length_c   1.000
_cell.angle_alpha   90.00
_cell.angle_beta   90.00
_cell.angle_gamma   90.00
#
_symmetry.space_group_name_H-M   'P 1'
#
loop_
_entity.id
_entity.type
_entity.pdbx_description
1 polymer ?
#
loop_
_entity_poly.entity_id
_entity_poly.type
_entity_poly.pdbx_seq_one_letter_code
_entity_poly.pdbx_strand_id
1 'polypeptide(L)'
;MNPEMFREYDIRGIAGKDMTENDVLRIGKGVGTFLKNHGRSKLIVGRDCRLTSDLYSEKIIEGLRSTGCDVIDIGVCPTPVFYFSIQHFDREGGVMVTASHNPGEYNGFKLCMDLDSIHGQDIQKILGIITEKSFVQGKGSLSTADAVTPYQEFLINNITMAGPIKVGVDAGNGTAGTVAVPVLKNLNCEVYDIYCDMDGTFPNHEADPTVAKNMQDLIALVKEKGLDVGIGYDGDGDRIGVVDETGNLVFGDQLMIIFAREILSRKPGSTFISEVKCSKTMYDDIEKHGGRAIMWRTGHSLIKKKMKEEKAELAGEMSGHMFFADRYFGFDDATYASCRLLEILTQTGKKISELLSDVPITFSTPEIRVECPDDKKFEVVKQATEYFRTRYNVIDIDGVRVLFDDGWGLVRASNTQPALVLRFEAMSEDRLSEIKNLVESVLADIQNA
;
A
#
# COMPACT_ATOMS: atom_id res chain seq x y z
N MET A 1 22.65 -4.21 -15.60
CA MET A 1 21.60 -3.79 -14.63
C MET A 1 20.96 -2.51 -15.13
N ASN A 2 19.64 -2.49 -15.26
CA ASN A 2 18.87 -1.33 -15.70
C ASN A 2 18.70 -0.34 -14.53
N PRO A 3 19.20 0.93 -14.61
CA PRO A 3 19.03 1.90 -13.55
C PRO A 3 17.58 2.30 -13.29
N GLU A 4 16.70 2.16 -14.29
CA GLU A 4 15.27 2.51 -14.18
C GLU A 4 14.50 1.63 -13.20
N MET A 5 15.06 0.50 -12.76
CA MET A 5 14.49 -0.32 -11.69
C MET A 5 14.51 0.38 -10.33
N PHE A 6 15.45 1.30 -10.10
CA PHE A 6 15.62 2.01 -8.82
C PHE A 6 14.69 3.23 -8.78
N ARG A 7 13.43 2.96 -8.42
CA ARG A 7 12.35 3.96 -8.38
C ARG A 7 12.31 4.69 -7.03
N GLU A 8 11.28 5.51 -6.84
CA GLU A 8 11.13 6.36 -5.65
C GLU A 8 10.92 5.53 -4.36
N TYR A 9 10.20 4.40 -4.42
CA TYR A 9 9.77 3.68 -3.22
C TYR A 9 10.35 2.29 -3.07
N ASP A 10 10.82 1.69 -4.14
CA ASP A 10 11.34 0.32 -4.21
C ASP A 10 12.27 0.09 -5.41
N ILE A 11 12.81 -1.11 -5.52
CA ILE A 11 13.53 -1.57 -6.70
C ILE A 11 12.63 -2.60 -7.39
N ARG A 12 12.26 -2.39 -8.65
CA ARG A 12 11.31 -3.24 -9.36
C ARG A 12 11.61 -3.34 -10.86
N GLY A 13 11.42 -4.54 -11.44
CA GLY A 13 11.63 -4.77 -12.87
C GLY A 13 11.10 -6.12 -13.33
N ILE A 14 11.13 -6.37 -14.64
CA ILE A 14 10.77 -7.65 -15.23
C ILE A 14 11.90 -8.66 -14.94
N ALA A 15 11.53 -9.77 -14.29
CA ALA A 15 12.49 -10.79 -13.91
C ALA A 15 13.14 -11.44 -15.14
N GLY A 16 14.45 -11.67 -15.08
CA GLY A 16 15.23 -12.22 -16.17
C GLY A 16 15.52 -11.26 -17.33
N LYS A 17 14.76 -10.16 -17.48
CA LYS A 17 14.95 -9.15 -18.51
C LYS A 17 15.66 -7.91 -17.97
N ASP A 18 15.03 -7.21 -17.04
CA ASP A 18 15.61 -6.03 -16.41
C ASP A 18 16.57 -6.41 -15.27
N MET A 19 16.33 -7.55 -14.64
CA MET A 19 16.96 -8.00 -13.41
C MET A 19 17.40 -9.47 -13.53
N THR A 20 18.68 -9.69 -13.75
CA THR A 20 19.29 -11.03 -13.75
C THR A 20 19.66 -11.46 -12.33
N GLU A 21 19.93 -12.77 -12.12
CA GLU A 21 20.43 -13.29 -10.83
C GLU A 21 21.67 -12.55 -10.33
N ASN A 22 22.60 -12.23 -11.24
CA ASN A 22 23.82 -11.49 -10.90
C ASN A 22 23.51 -10.04 -10.50
N ASP A 23 22.50 -9.43 -11.09
CA ASP A 23 22.04 -8.10 -10.67
C ASP A 23 21.42 -8.15 -9.28
N VAL A 24 20.61 -9.18 -8.99
CA VAL A 24 20.03 -9.41 -7.65
C VAL A 24 21.11 -9.60 -6.58
N LEU A 25 22.14 -10.39 -6.87
CA LEU A 25 23.30 -10.55 -5.98
C LEU A 25 23.99 -9.20 -5.70
N ARG A 26 24.17 -8.38 -6.75
CA ARG A 26 24.77 -7.04 -6.62
C ARG A 26 23.86 -6.08 -5.84
N ILE A 27 22.54 -6.18 -6.00
CA ILE A 27 21.57 -5.42 -5.20
C ILE A 27 21.71 -5.82 -3.73
N GLY A 28 21.77 -7.12 -3.40
CA GLY A 28 22.01 -7.59 -2.03
C GLY A 28 23.31 -7.04 -1.43
N LYS A 29 24.41 -7.00 -2.21
CA LYS A 29 25.67 -6.37 -1.77
C LYS A 29 25.54 -4.86 -1.55
N GLY A 30 24.84 -4.16 -2.44
CA GLY A 30 24.60 -2.72 -2.34
C GLY A 30 23.78 -2.37 -1.11
N VAL A 31 22.68 -3.08 -0.90
CA VAL A 31 21.80 -2.91 0.28
C VAL A 31 22.56 -3.23 1.57
N GLY A 32 23.27 -4.37 1.62
CA GLY A 32 24.07 -4.74 2.80
C GLY A 32 25.16 -3.70 3.11
N THR A 33 25.85 -3.18 2.08
CA THR A 33 26.84 -2.11 2.24
C THR A 33 26.20 -0.83 2.77
N PHE A 34 25.05 -0.41 2.19
CA PHE A 34 24.31 0.76 2.64
C PHE A 34 23.92 0.64 4.11
N LEU A 35 23.31 -0.48 4.51
CA LEU A 35 22.90 -0.72 5.90
C LEU A 35 24.10 -0.77 6.86
N LYS A 36 25.18 -1.44 6.49
CA LYS A 36 26.43 -1.45 7.29
C LYS A 36 27.01 -0.06 7.52
N ASN A 37 27.00 0.80 6.50
CA ASN A 37 27.45 2.19 6.61
C ASN A 37 26.58 3.02 7.57
N HIS A 38 25.32 2.57 7.83
CA HIS A 38 24.42 3.16 8.82
C HIS A 38 24.41 2.41 10.16
N GLY A 39 25.39 1.50 10.38
CA GLY A 39 25.51 0.73 11.64
C GLY A 39 24.48 -0.40 11.79
N ARG A 40 23.86 -0.85 10.72
CA ARG A 40 22.86 -1.93 10.70
C ARG A 40 23.43 -3.19 10.07
N SER A 41 23.22 -4.33 10.72
CA SER A 41 23.80 -5.62 10.28
C SER A 41 22.95 -6.85 10.55
N LYS A 42 21.90 -6.72 11.37
CA LYS A 42 21.00 -7.83 11.72
C LYS A 42 19.70 -7.67 10.94
N LEU A 43 19.51 -8.48 9.92
CA LEU A 43 18.47 -8.27 8.91
C LEU A 43 17.48 -9.42 8.80
N ILE A 44 16.28 -9.10 8.33
CA ILE A 44 15.25 -10.06 7.91
C ILE A 44 15.22 -10.11 6.39
N VAL A 45 14.99 -11.29 5.83
CA VAL A 45 14.60 -11.47 4.43
C VAL A 45 13.32 -12.30 4.38
N GLY A 46 12.30 -11.76 3.73
CA GLY A 46 11.07 -12.46 3.39
C GLY A 46 10.83 -12.42 1.88
N ARG A 47 9.89 -13.20 1.39
CA ARG A 47 9.52 -13.21 -0.03
C ARG A 47 8.05 -13.53 -0.25
N ASP A 48 7.52 -13.06 -1.39
CA ASP A 48 6.20 -13.45 -1.87
C ASP A 48 6.24 -14.81 -2.62
N CYS A 49 5.11 -15.20 -3.21
CA CYS A 49 4.95 -16.50 -3.88
C CYS A 49 5.30 -16.49 -5.38
N ARG A 50 5.83 -15.39 -5.94
CA ARG A 50 6.19 -15.29 -7.36
C ARG A 50 7.21 -16.35 -7.74
N LEU A 51 7.14 -16.84 -8.99
CA LEU A 51 8.00 -17.95 -9.48
C LEU A 51 9.51 -17.68 -9.34
N THR A 52 9.92 -16.41 -9.32
CA THR A 52 11.32 -16.01 -9.19
C THR A 52 11.73 -15.62 -7.78
N SER A 53 10.79 -15.56 -6.83
CA SER A 53 11.04 -15.02 -5.48
C SER A 53 11.98 -15.90 -4.66
N ASP A 54 11.90 -17.22 -4.79
CA ASP A 54 12.84 -18.15 -4.12
C ASP A 54 14.27 -17.87 -4.56
N LEU A 55 14.53 -17.90 -5.87
CA LEU A 55 15.86 -17.64 -6.43
C LEU A 55 16.38 -16.24 -6.08
N TYR A 56 15.52 -15.22 -6.15
CA TYR A 56 15.92 -13.86 -5.85
C TYR A 56 16.20 -13.65 -4.37
N SER A 57 15.43 -14.29 -3.49
CA SER A 57 15.69 -14.30 -2.04
C SER A 57 17.07 -14.93 -1.73
N GLU A 58 17.39 -16.08 -2.34
CA GLU A 58 18.72 -16.72 -2.18
C GLU A 58 19.85 -15.76 -2.58
N LYS A 59 19.73 -15.07 -3.72
CA LYS A 59 20.74 -14.13 -4.21
C LYS A 59 20.85 -12.87 -3.35
N ILE A 60 19.75 -12.33 -2.85
CA ILE A 60 19.74 -11.22 -1.88
C ILE A 60 20.46 -11.64 -0.60
N ILE A 61 20.11 -12.80 -0.03
CA ILE A 61 20.74 -13.33 1.19
C ILE A 61 22.24 -13.53 0.98
N GLU A 62 22.66 -14.12 -0.15
CA GLU A 62 24.06 -14.27 -0.51
C GLU A 62 24.79 -12.93 -0.53
N GLY A 63 24.17 -11.92 -1.18
CA GLY A 63 24.70 -10.57 -1.28
C GLY A 63 24.86 -9.90 0.09
N LEU A 64 23.81 -9.89 0.91
CA LEU A 64 23.80 -9.32 2.24
C LEU A 64 24.85 -9.95 3.14
N ARG A 65 24.93 -11.28 3.17
CA ARG A 65 25.91 -12.02 3.99
C ARG A 65 27.35 -11.74 3.58
N SER A 66 27.59 -11.52 2.29
CA SER A 66 28.95 -11.21 1.77
C SER A 66 29.44 -9.83 2.22
N THR A 67 28.57 -8.97 2.75
CA THR A 67 28.92 -7.68 3.37
C THR A 67 29.05 -7.75 4.89
N GLY A 68 28.84 -8.93 5.49
CA GLY A 68 28.91 -9.14 6.94
C GLY A 68 27.59 -8.86 7.65
N CYS A 69 26.45 -8.91 6.95
CA CYS A 69 25.14 -8.86 7.57
C CYS A 69 24.67 -10.25 8.00
N ASP A 70 24.18 -10.37 9.24
CA ASP A 70 23.50 -11.55 9.73
C ASP A 70 22.05 -11.54 9.31
N VAL A 71 21.59 -12.63 8.68
CA VAL A 71 20.26 -12.71 8.06
C VAL A 71 19.41 -13.79 8.74
N ILE A 72 18.16 -13.46 9.02
CA ILE A 72 17.10 -14.43 9.26
C ILE A 72 16.22 -14.48 8.01
N ASP A 73 16.15 -15.66 7.36
CA ASP A 73 15.19 -15.96 6.31
C ASP A 73 13.88 -16.42 6.97
N ILE A 74 12.80 -15.67 6.75
CA ILE A 74 11.46 -15.98 7.26
C ILE A 74 10.56 -16.68 6.25
N GLY A 75 11.09 -17.02 5.08
CA GLY A 75 10.38 -17.78 4.06
C GLY A 75 9.36 -16.96 3.27
N VAL A 76 8.37 -17.67 2.73
CA VAL A 76 7.27 -17.06 1.98
C VAL A 76 6.23 -16.51 2.94
N CYS A 77 5.93 -15.23 2.83
CA CYS A 77 4.97 -14.56 3.70
C CYS A 77 4.43 -13.26 3.05
N PRO A 78 3.32 -12.71 3.55
CA PRO A 78 2.89 -11.35 3.22
C PRO A 78 3.89 -10.30 3.73
N THR A 79 3.93 -9.16 3.04
CA THR A 79 4.75 -8.00 3.43
C THR A 79 4.52 -7.53 4.88
N PRO A 80 3.29 -7.49 5.43
CA PRO A 80 3.08 -7.17 6.84
C PRO A 80 3.81 -8.12 7.82
N VAL A 81 3.90 -9.40 7.51
CA VAL A 81 4.67 -10.36 8.33
C VAL A 81 6.16 -10.02 8.33
N PHE A 82 6.69 -9.58 7.18
CA PHE A 82 8.07 -9.10 7.11
C PHE A 82 8.29 -7.87 8.01
N TYR A 83 7.41 -6.86 7.97
CA TYR A 83 7.53 -5.70 8.87
C TYR A 83 7.41 -6.09 10.35
N PHE A 84 6.42 -6.93 10.69
CA PHE A 84 6.25 -7.44 12.04
C PHE A 84 7.49 -8.17 12.54
N SER A 85 8.12 -8.98 11.69
CA SER A 85 9.29 -9.80 12.07
C SER A 85 10.53 -8.96 12.39
N ILE A 86 10.69 -7.78 11.78
CA ILE A 86 11.79 -6.86 12.12
C ILE A 86 11.73 -6.51 13.61
N GLN A 87 10.55 -6.18 14.11
CA GLN A 87 10.35 -5.85 15.51
C GLN A 87 10.35 -7.08 16.41
N HIS A 88 9.64 -8.15 16.01
CA HIS A 88 9.50 -9.37 16.82
C HIS A 88 10.84 -10.04 17.09
N PHE A 89 11.76 -10.08 16.14
CA PHE A 89 13.09 -10.69 16.29
C PHE A 89 14.19 -9.69 16.64
N ASP A 90 13.86 -8.45 16.99
CA ASP A 90 14.82 -7.38 17.30
C ASP A 90 15.88 -7.23 16.19
N ARG A 91 15.41 -6.95 14.98
CA ARG A 91 16.25 -6.75 13.80
C ARG A 91 16.28 -5.28 13.37
N GLU A 92 17.33 -4.96 12.61
CA GLU A 92 17.69 -3.58 12.25
C GLU A 92 17.25 -3.21 10.82
N GLY A 93 16.33 -3.97 10.26
CA GLY A 93 15.78 -3.80 8.92
C GLY A 93 15.79 -5.08 8.11
N GLY A 94 15.68 -4.94 6.79
CA GLY A 94 15.68 -6.12 5.92
C GLY A 94 15.20 -5.85 4.49
N VAL A 95 14.94 -6.95 3.79
CA VAL A 95 14.49 -6.97 2.40
C VAL A 95 13.29 -7.88 2.24
N MET A 96 12.20 -7.36 1.70
CA MET A 96 11.08 -8.15 1.21
C MET A 96 11.19 -8.28 -0.31
N VAL A 97 11.28 -9.53 -0.79
CA VAL A 97 11.31 -9.85 -2.22
C VAL A 97 9.89 -9.96 -2.73
N THR A 98 9.42 -8.96 -3.46
CA THR A 98 8.05 -8.86 -3.96
C THR A 98 7.93 -7.81 -5.05
N ALA A 99 6.92 -7.94 -5.91
CA ALA A 99 6.46 -6.89 -6.80
C ALA A 99 5.00 -6.49 -6.52
N SER A 100 4.47 -6.81 -5.31
CA SER A 100 3.11 -6.47 -4.86
C SER A 100 2.06 -6.92 -5.88
N HIS A 101 1.29 -6.00 -6.43
CA HIS A 101 0.21 -6.22 -7.38
C HIS A 101 0.63 -6.23 -8.87
N ASN A 102 1.93 -6.13 -9.18
CA ASN A 102 2.38 -6.18 -10.58
C ASN A 102 2.15 -7.57 -11.18
N PRO A 103 2.03 -7.68 -12.53
CA PRO A 103 1.94 -8.96 -13.23
C PRO A 103 3.02 -9.97 -12.83
N GLY A 104 2.77 -11.27 -13.05
CA GLY A 104 3.60 -12.37 -12.55
C GLY A 104 5.06 -12.37 -13.01
N GLU A 105 5.36 -11.76 -14.17
CA GLU A 105 6.71 -11.60 -14.70
C GLU A 105 7.57 -10.54 -14.00
N TYR A 106 6.96 -9.66 -13.18
CA TYR A 106 7.69 -8.69 -12.38
C TYR A 106 8.20 -9.30 -11.08
N ASN A 107 9.31 -8.75 -10.58
CA ASN A 107 9.75 -8.94 -9.20
C ASN A 107 10.48 -7.68 -8.71
N GLY A 108 10.79 -7.62 -7.40
CA GLY A 108 11.40 -6.43 -6.82
C GLY A 108 11.78 -6.59 -5.36
N PHE A 109 12.13 -5.46 -4.74
CA PHE A 109 12.62 -5.43 -3.36
C PHE A 109 12.09 -4.21 -2.63
N LYS A 110 11.29 -4.44 -1.58
CA LYS A 110 11.00 -3.43 -0.56
C LYS A 110 12.13 -3.49 0.47
N LEU A 111 12.70 -2.34 0.78
CA LEU A 111 13.88 -2.22 1.63
C LEU A 111 13.54 -1.48 2.91
N CYS A 112 14.01 -1.97 4.05
CA CYS A 112 13.83 -1.33 5.35
C CYS A 112 15.14 -1.13 6.10
N MET A 113 15.26 0.02 6.74
CA MET A 113 16.21 0.30 7.80
C MET A 113 15.42 0.57 9.08
N ASP A 114 15.61 -0.26 10.09
CA ASP A 114 14.67 -0.42 11.19
C ASP A 114 13.25 -0.73 10.62
N LEU A 115 12.20 -0.04 11.04
CA LEU A 115 10.86 -0.14 10.43
C LEU A 115 10.60 0.91 9.32
N ASP A 116 11.59 1.73 9.02
CA ASP A 116 11.44 2.77 8.00
C ASP A 116 11.78 2.24 6.60
N SER A 117 10.89 2.51 5.65
CA SER A 117 11.16 2.15 4.26
C SER A 117 12.30 3.01 3.70
N ILE A 118 13.29 2.36 3.09
CA ILE A 118 14.34 3.04 2.32
C ILE A 118 13.71 3.50 1.00
N HIS A 119 13.77 4.80 0.69
CA HIS A 119 13.14 5.39 -0.47
C HIS A 119 13.93 6.59 -1.01
N GLY A 120 13.56 7.10 -2.20
CA GLY A 120 14.09 8.33 -2.77
C GLY A 120 15.61 8.32 -2.93
N GLN A 121 16.27 9.31 -2.34
CA GLN A 121 17.72 9.47 -2.45
C GLN A 121 18.52 8.30 -1.88
N ASP A 122 17.97 7.56 -0.90
CA ASP A 122 18.68 6.43 -0.31
C ASP A 122 18.71 5.23 -1.26
N ILE A 123 17.65 5.03 -2.06
CA ILE A 123 17.66 4.06 -3.19
C ILE A 123 18.72 4.46 -4.22
N GLN A 124 18.86 5.76 -4.53
CA GLN A 124 19.88 6.24 -5.46
C GLN A 124 21.31 6.08 -4.90
N LYS A 125 21.52 6.23 -3.60
CA LYS A 125 22.81 5.93 -2.94
C LYS A 125 23.16 4.44 -3.08
N ILE A 126 22.18 3.55 -2.92
CA ILE A 126 22.38 2.10 -3.13
C ILE A 126 22.78 1.84 -4.58
N LEU A 127 22.13 2.46 -5.57
CA LEU A 127 22.52 2.37 -6.98
C LEU A 127 23.95 2.88 -7.19
N GLY A 128 24.36 3.97 -6.57
CA GLY A 128 25.74 4.50 -6.59
C GLY A 128 26.74 3.46 -6.09
N ILE A 129 26.51 2.88 -4.92
CA ILE A 129 27.37 1.80 -4.35
C ILE A 129 27.52 0.63 -5.32
N ILE A 130 26.42 0.23 -5.97
CA ILE A 130 26.44 -0.89 -6.93
C ILE A 130 27.20 -0.53 -8.20
N THR A 131 27.03 0.69 -8.71
CA THR A 131 27.68 1.17 -9.94
C THR A 131 29.18 1.29 -9.75
N GLU A 132 29.62 1.84 -8.65
CA GLU A 132 31.02 2.02 -8.26
C GLU A 132 31.67 0.71 -7.77
N LYS A 133 30.86 -0.32 -7.52
CA LYS A 133 31.29 -1.59 -6.90
C LYS A 133 31.99 -1.39 -5.55
N SER A 134 31.62 -0.35 -4.81
CA SER A 134 32.20 0.04 -3.51
C SER A 134 31.62 -0.79 -2.35
N PHE A 135 31.64 -2.13 -2.50
CA PHE A 135 31.05 -3.06 -1.53
C PHE A 135 31.94 -3.27 -0.31
N VAL A 136 31.36 -3.16 0.88
CA VAL A 136 31.98 -3.67 2.11
C VAL A 136 32.10 -5.19 2.01
N GLN A 137 33.19 -5.73 2.53
CA GLN A 137 33.44 -7.17 2.58
C GLN A 137 33.25 -7.71 3.99
N GLY A 138 32.60 -8.85 4.11
CA GLY A 138 32.37 -9.49 5.40
C GLY A 138 31.82 -10.91 5.25
N LYS A 139 31.51 -11.54 6.37
CA LYS A 139 30.90 -12.86 6.43
C LYS A 139 29.83 -12.87 7.51
N GLY A 140 28.57 -12.75 7.09
CA GLY A 140 27.42 -12.84 7.98
C GLY A 140 26.88 -14.27 8.12
N SER A 141 26.11 -14.50 9.16
CA SER A 141 25.41 -15.76 9.41
C SER A 141 24.09 -15.83 8.63
N LEU A 142 23.52 -17.03 8.54
CA LEU A 142 22.16 -17.28 8.06
C LEU A 142 21.45 -18.21 9.04
N SER A 143 20.24 -17.86 9.39
CA SER A 143 19.31 -18.71 10.12
C SER A 143 17.91 -18.59 9.54
N THR A 144 17.01 -19.47 9.90
CA THR A 144 15.59 -19.42 9.53
C THR A 144 14.74 -19.25 10.78
N ALA A 145 13.58 -18.62 10.65
CA ALA A 145 12.62 -18.49 11.74
C ALA A 145 11.19 -18.49 11.20
N ASP A 146 10.25 -18.99 11.99
CA ASP A 146 8.83 -18.84 11.75
C ASP A 146 8.37 -17.46 12.25
N ALA A 147 7.95 -16.61 11.32
CA ALA A 147 7.38 -15.29 11.61
C ALA A 147 5.85 -15.27 11.49
N VAL A 148 5.28 -16.25 10.78
CA VAL A 148 3.84 -16.31 10.51
C VAL A 148 3.05 -16.62 11.76
N THR A 149 3.43 -17.67 12.50
CA THR A 149 2.73 -18.07 13.73
C THR A 149 2.67 -16.94 14.78
N PRO A 150 3.77 -16.31 15.18
CA PRO A 150 3.72 -15.23 16.18
C PRO A 150 2.96 -13.99 15.67
N TYR A 151 2.98 -13.70 14.37
CA TYR A 151 2.17 -12.65 13.79
C TYR A 151 0.67 -12.96 13.90
N GLN A 152 0.24 -14.17 13.53
CA GLN A 152 -1.15 -14.60 13.67
C GLN A 152 -1.62 -14.53 15.12
N GLU A 153 -0.82 -15.04 16.06
CA GLU A 153 -1.10 -14.96 17.51
C GLU A 153 -1.24 -13.50 17.97
N PHE A 154 -0.37 -12.62 17.50
CA PHE A 154 -0.45 -11.20 17.85
C PHE A 154 -1.78 -10.59 17.35
N LEU A 155 -2.21 -10.86 16.12
CA LEU A 155 -3.48 -10.36 15.59
C LEU A 155 -4.67 -10.88 16.37
N ILE A 156 -4.73 -12.19 16.61
CA ILE A 156 -5.81 -12.84 17.35
C ILE A 156 -5.94 -12.25 18.75
N ASN A 157 -4.83 -12.02 19.44
CA ASN A 157 -4.83 -11.46 20.80
C ASN A 157 -5.13 -9.94 20.83
N ASN A 158 -4.97 -9.24 19.72
CA ASN A 158 -5.20 -7.80 19.64
C ASN A 158 -6.68 -7.43 19.36
N ILE A 159 -7.45 -8.34 18.76
CA ILE A 159 -8.78 -8.09 18.22
C ILE A 159 -9.85 -8.73 19.12
N THR A 160 -10.93 -8.01 19.36
CA THR A 160 -12.06 -8.48 20.19
C THR A 160 -13.34 -8.48 19.38
N MET A 161 -13.75 -9.66 18.90
CA MET A 161 -15.02 -9.85 18.19
C MET A 161 -16.19 -9.93 19.18
N ALA A 162 -17.29 -9.22 18.87
CA ALA A 162 -18.50 -9.27 19.70
C ALA A 162 -19.47 -10.41 19.30
N GLY A 163 -19.24 -11.04 18.15
CA GLY A 163 -20.05 -12.15 17.66
C GLY A 163 -19.51 -12.70 16.34
N PRO A 164 -20.13 -13.77 15.79
CA PRO A 164 -19.76 -14.31 14.49
C PRO A 164 -20.14 -13.35 13.35
N ILE A 165 -19.40 -13.42 12.25
CA ILE A 165 -19.64 -12.62 11.03
C ILE A 165 -19.28 -13.47 9.81
N LYS A 166 -20.02 -13.32 8.71
CA LYS A 166 -19.78 -14.01 7.44
C LYS A 166 -18.90 -13.17 6.54
N VAL A 167 -17.74 -13.72 6.17
CA VAL A 167 -16.71 -12.98 5.42
C VAL A 167 -16.34 -13.72 4.15
N GLY A 168 -16.44 -13.06 3.00
CA GLY A 168 -15.80 -13.49 1.76
C GLY A 168 -14.33 -13.05 1.75
N VAL A 169 -13.41 -13.91 1.33
CA VAL A 169 -11.98 -13.60 1.23
C VAL A 169 -11.47 -13.95 -0.15
N ASP A 170 -10.81 -12.99 -0.80
CA ASP A 170 -10.12 -13.16 -2.08
C ASP A 170 -8.67 -12.69 -1.93
N ALA A 171 -7.72 -13.61 -2.07
CA ALA A 171 -6.29 -13.28 -1.99
C ALA A 171 -5.61 -13.21 -3.38
N GLY A 172 -6.35 -13.30 -4.48
CA GLY A 172 -5.83 -13.25 -5.85
C GLY A 172 -4.65 -14.21 -6.08
N ASN A 173 -4.64 -15.36 -5.43
CA ASN A 173 -3.53 -16.33 -5.39
C ASN A 173 -2.20 -15.78 -4.81
N GLY A 174 -2.25 -14.62 -4.13
CA GLY A 174 -1.12 -14.03 -3.42
C GLY A 174 -0.87 -14.67 -2.05
N THR A 175 -0.03 -14.01 -1.25
CA THR A 175 0.44 -14.55 0.03
C THR A 175 -0.54 -14.37 1.19
N ALA A 176 -1.47 -13.40 1.11
CA ALA A 176 -2.35 -13.03 2.21
C ALA A 176 -3.28 -14.15 2.67
N GLY A 177 -3.79 -14.98 1.73
CA GLY A 177 -4.77 -16.05 2.04
C GLY A 177 -4.28 -17.04 3.09
N THR A 178 -3.00 -17.40 3.05
CA THR A 178 -2.36 -18.35 3.98
C THR A 178 -2.26 -17.82 5.41
N VAL A 179 -2.35 -16.52 5.60
CA VAL A 179 -2.26 -15.87 6.91
C VAL A 179 -3.62 -15.34 7.36
N ALA A 180 -4.35 -14.63 6.50
CA ALA A 180 -5.62 -14.00 6.85
C ALA A 180 -6.71 -15.03 7.15
N VAL A 181 -6.87 -16.06 6.31
CA VAL A 181 -7.93 -17.08 6.50
C VAL A 181 -7.82 -17.79 7.85
N PRO A 182 -6.65 -18.30 8.30
CA PRO A 182 -6.49 -18.86 9.63
C PRO A 182 -6.78 -17.85 10.75
N VAL A 183 -6.35 -16.60 10.64
CA VAL A 183 -6.61 -15.55 11.64
C VAL A 183 -8.11 -15.31 11.77
N LEU A 184 -8.83 -15.10 10.66
CA LEU A 184 -10.27 -14.85 10.65
C LEU A 184 -11.07 -16.02 11.21
N LYS A 185 -10.71 -17.26 10.87
CA LYS A 185 -11.33 -18.47 11.46
C LYS A 185 -11.11 -18.55 12.98
N ASN A 186 -9.92 -18.22 13.46
CA ASN A 186 -9.63 -18.15 14.90
C ASN A 186 -10.36 -17.02 15.63
N LEU A 187 -10.70 -15.94 14.91
CA LEU A 187 -11.53 -14.84 15.40
C LEU A 187 -13.05 -15.16 15.31
N ASN A 188 -13.43 -16.43 15.10
CA ASN A 188 -14.81 -16.88 15.01
C ASN A 188 -15.60 -16.31 13.81
N CYS A 189 -14.91 -16.01 12.70
CA CYS A 189 -15.55 -15.65 11.44
C CYS A 189 -15.95 -16.90 10.65
N GLU A 190 -17.12 -16.87 10.01
CA GLU A 190 -17.54 -17.84 9.00
C GLU A 190 -16.94 -17.41 7.65
N VAL A 191 -15.82 -18.02 7.25
CA VAL A 191 -15.00 -17.60 6.10
C VAL A 191 -15.36 -18.40 4.86
N TYR A 192 -15.63 -17.67 3.77
CA TYR A 192 -15.83 -18.17 2.41
C TYR A 192 -14.68 -17.67 1.56
N ASP A 193 -13.69 -18.51 1.31
CA ASP A 193 -12.45 -18.13 0.65
C ASP A 193 -12.40 -18.55 -0.81
N ILE A 194 -11.91 -17.65 -1.67
CA ILE A 194 -11.59 -17.90 -3.08
C ILE A 194 -10.16 -17.43 -3.36
N TYR A 195 -9.46 -18.14 -4.23
CA TYR A 195 -8.08 -17.79 -4.68
C TYR A 195 -7.09 -17.57 -3.52
N CYS A 196 -7.28 -18.28 -2.40
CA CYS A 196 -6.43 -18.18 -1.20
C CYS A 196 -5.25 -19.16 -1.19
N ASP A 197 -5.20 -20.12 -2.12
CA ASP A 197 -4.00 -20.92 -2.37
C ASP A 197 -2.99 -20.11 -3.18
N MET A 198 -1.74 -20.07 -2.71
CA MET A 198 -0.67 -19.34 -3.38
C MET A 198 -0.32 -19.93 -4.74
N ASP A 199 -0.35 -19.08 -5.77
CA ASP A 199 0.13 -19.42 -7.11
C ASP A 199 0.78 -18.18 -7.77
N GLY A 200 2.11 -18.18 -7.89
CA GLY A 200 2.87 -17.06 -8.45
C GLY A 200 2.62 -16.80 -9.95
N THR A 201 1.75 -17.57 -10.60
CA THR A 201 1.28 -17.29 -11.97
C THR A 201 0.02 -16.42 -12.00
N PHE A 202 -0.66 -16.25 -10.85
CA PHE A 202 -1.91 -15.46 -10.70
C PHE A 202 -2.98 -15.84 -11.73
N PRO A 203 -3.43 -17.11 -11.77
CA PRO A 203 -4.19 -17.66 -12.89
C PRO A 203 -5.63 -17.14 -13.00
N ASN A 204 -6.20 -16.59 -11.94
CA ASN A 204 -7.61 -16.20 -11.89
C ASN A 204 -7.79 -14.72 -12.29
N HIS A 205 -7.09 -13.83 -11.63
CA HIS A 205 -7.02 -12.40 -11.94
C HIS A 205 -5.74 -11.79 -11.37
N GLU A 206 -5.39 -10.58 -11.81
CA GLU A 206 -4.30 -9.82 -11.18
C GLU A 206 -4.65 -9.52 -9.72
N ALA A 207 -3.70 -9.76 -8.82
CA ALA A 207 -3.89 -9.56 -7.39
C ALA A 207 -3.82 -8.07 -7.02
N ASP A 208 -4.76 -7.27 -7.55
CA ASP A 208 -4.92 -5.84 -7.29
C ASP A 208 -6.39 -5.53 -6.95
N PRO A 209 -6.75 -5.36 -5.67
CA PRO A 209 -8.11 -5.11 -5.23
C PRO A 209 -8.59 -3.68 -5.52
N THR A 210 -7.73 -2.81 -6.04
CA THR A 210 -8.12 -1.45 -6.46
C THR A 210 -8.81 -1.42 -7.82
N VAL A 211 -8.69 -2.51 -8.57
CA VAL A 211 -9.26 -2.66 -9.92
C VAL A 211 -10.60 -3.39 -9.81
N ALA A 212 -11.68 -2.69 -10.10
CA ALA A 212 -13.05 -3.23 -9.97
C ALA A 212 -13.27 -4.54 -10.75
N LYS A 213 -12.57 -4.75 -11.86
CA LYS A 213 -12.63 -6.00 -12.63
C LYS A 213 -12.13 -7.20 -11.81
N ASN A 214 -11.09 -7.02 -11.01
CA ASN A 214 -10.48 -8.09 -10.21
C ASN A 214 -11.33 -8.47 -8.99
N MET A 215 -12.29 -7.63 -8.62
CA MET A 215 -13.18 -7.84 -7.47
C MET A 215 -14.52 -8.51 -7.84
N GLN A 216 -14.76 -8.84 -9.11
CA GLN A 216 -16.08 -9.30 -9.57
C GLN A 216 -16.48 -10.64 -8.96
N ASP A 217 -15.54 -11.58 -8.81
CA ASP A 217 -15.80 -12.88 -8.24
C ASP A 217 -16.11 -12.78 -6.74
N LEU A 218 -15.41 -11.89 -6.03
CA LEU A 218 -15.72 -11.59 -4.63
C LEU A 218 -17.09 -10.91 -4.47
N ILE A 219 -17.45 -9.97 -5.34
CA ILE A 219 -18.78 -9.33 -5.36
C ILE A 219 -19.87 -10.38 -5.60
N ALA A 220 -19.65 -11.30 -6.54
CA ALA A 220 -20.57 -12.39 -6.81
C ALA A 220 -20.72 -13.31 -5.59
N LEU A 221 -19.62 -13.67 -4.93
CA LEU A 221 -19.60 -14.49 -3.73
C LEU A 221 -20.38 -13.84 -2.58
N VAL A 222 -20.16 -12.53 -2.32
CA VAL A 222 -20.89 -11.79 -1.28
C VAL A 222 -22.39 -11.85 -1.52
N LYS A 223 -22.83 -11.58 -2.76
CA LYS A 223 -24.26 -11.59 -3.12
C LYS A 223 -24.87 -12.98 -3.06
N GLU A 224 -24.18 -14.00 -3.62
CA GLU A 224 -24.68 -15.37 -3.68
C GLU A 224 -24.85 -16.00 -2.30
N LYS A 225 -23.88 -15.78 -1.41
CA LYS A 225 -23.87 -16.36 -0.06
C LYS A 225 -24.54 -15.47 0.99
N GLY A 226 -24.92 -14.23 0.65
CA GLY A 226 -25.47 -13.26 1.58
C GLY A 226 -24.48 -12.96 2.72
N LEU A 227 -23.23 -12.63 2.35
CA LEU A 227 -22.17 -12.36 3.31
C LEU A 227 -22.29 -10.95 3.88
N ASP A 228 -21.76 -10.74 5.06
CA ASP A 228 -21.75 -9.43 5.72
C ASP A 228 -20.70 -8.48 5.10
N VAL A 229 -19.62 -9.05 4.54
CA VAL A 229 -18.51 -8.31 3.93
C VAL A 229 -17.67 -9.21 3.04
N GLY A 230 -17.11 -8.67 1.98
CA GLY A 230 -16.03 -9.25 1.18
C GLY A 230 -14.73 -8.51 1.38
N ILE A 231 -13.62 -9.22 1.48
CA ILE A 231 -12.26 -8.66 1.65
C ILE A 231 -11.35 -9.21 0.58
N GLY A 232 -10.80 -8.31 -0.25
CA GLY A 232 -9.78 -8.61 -1.25
C GLY A 232 -8.40 -8.13 -0.80
N TYR A 233 -7.36 -8.89 -1.13
CA TYR A 233 -5.97 -8.57 -0.84
C TYR A 233 -5.16 -8.45 -2.13
N ASP A 234 -4.11 -7.63 -2.10
CA ASP A 234 -3.12 -7.65 -3.18
C ASP A 234 -2.08 -8.78 -3.01
N GLY A 235 -1.21 -8.93 -4.00
CA GLY A 235 -0.31 -10.09 -4.11
C GLY A 235 0.62 -10.32 -2.93
N ASP A 236 1.03 -9.27 -2.21
CA ASP A 236 1.87 -9.36 -1.02
C ASP A 236 1.15 -8.92 0.28
N GLY A 237 -0.17 -8.68 0.20
CA GLY A 237 -1.04 -8.55 1.36
C GLY A 237 -0.91 -7.25 2.15
N ASP A 238 -0.42 -6.17 1.56
CA ASP A 238 -0.33 -4.87 2.20
C ASP A 238 -1.44 -3.90 1.79
N ARG A 239 -2.32 -4.29 0.81
CA ARG A 239 -3.51 -3.54 0.41
C ARG A 239 -4.78 -4.32 0.63
N ILE A 240 -5.80 -3.63 1.11
CA ILE A 240 -7.16 -4.14 1.30
C ILE A 240 -8.12 -3.50 0.30
N GLY A 241 -8.95 -4.33 -0.35
CA GLY A 241 -10.18 -3.92 -1.00
C GLY A 241 -11.37 -4.50 -0.26
N VAL A 242 -12.46 -3.76 -0.16
CA VAL A 242 -13.65 -4.21 0.58
C VAL A 242 -14.88 -4.14 -0.30
N VAL A 243 -15.74 -5.13 -0.14
CA VAL A 243 -17.08 -5.21 -0.74
C VAL A 243 -18.09 -5.20 0.41
N ASP A 244 -19.05 -4.26 0.37
CA ASP A 244 -20.12 -4.23 1.36
C ASP A 244 -21.14 -5.38 1.16
N GLU A 245 -22.04 -5.54 2.09
CA GLU A 245 -23.09 -6.59 2.07
C GLU A 245 -24.07 -6.47 0.89
N THR A 246 -24.08 -5.34 0.18
CA THR A 246 -24.89 -5.12 -1.02
C THR A 246 -24.13 -5.38 -2.32
N GLY A 247 -22.80 -5.60 -2.21
CA GLY A 247 -21.89 -5.85 -3.32
C GLY A 247 -21.29 -4.59 -3.94
N ASN A 248 -21.28 -3.48 -3.22
CA ASN A 248 -20.57 -2.27 -3.64
C ASN A 248 -19.13 -2.29 -3.16
N LEU A 249 -18.22 -1.76 -3.98
CA LEU A 249 -16.84 -1.54 -3.59
C LEU A 249 -16.73 -0.38 -2.61
N VAL A 250 -15.98 -0.60 -1.53
CA VAL A 250 -15.66 0.39 -0.51
C VAL A 250 -14.18 0.73 -0.63
N PHE A 251 -13.87 1.95 -1.03
CA PHE A 251 -12.50 2.39 -1.27
C PHE A 251 -11.77 2.78 0.02
N GLY A 252 -10.45 2.93 -0.07
CA GLY A 252 -9.60 3.21 1.08
C GLY A 252 -9.98 4.48 1.86
N ASP A 253 -10.43 5.53 1.19
CA ASP A 253 -10.91 6.77 1.84
C ASP A 253 -12.22 6.56 2.61
N GLN A 254 -13.12 5.70 2.14
CA GLN A 254 -14.33 5.33 2.88
C GLN A 254 -14.01 4.43 4.10
N LEU A 255 -13.05 3.52 3.96
CA LEU A 255 -12.55 2.73 5.09
C LEU A 255 -11.91 3.62 6.16
N MET A 256 -11.17 4.64 5.73
CA MET A 256 -10.59 5.64 6.64
C MET A 256 -11.66 6.35 7.49
N ILE A 257 -12.85 6.65 6.92
CA ILE A 257 -13.98 7.22 7.68
C ILE A 257 -14.41 6.26 8.79
N ILE A 258 -14.63 4.99 8.46
CA ILE A 258 -15.07 3.98 9.43
C ILE A 258 -14.04 3.84 10.57
N PHE A 259 -12.77 3.68 10.23
CA PHE A 259 -11.70 3.50 11.21
C PHE A 259 -11.47 4.77 12.03
N ALA A 260 -11.49 5.95 11.41
CA ALA A 260 -11.29 7.21 12.11
C ALA A 260 -12.40 7.49 13.12
N ARG A 261 -13.67 7.25 12.77
CA ARG A 261 -14.82 7.40 13.68
C ARG A 261 -14.69 6.47 14.90
N GLU A 262 -14.26 5.22 14.71
CA GLU A 262 -14.02 4.29 15.80
C GLU A 262 -12.89 4.78 16.71
N ILE A 263 -11.75 5.18 16.16
CA ILE A 263 -10.62 5.70 16.94
C ILE A 263 -11.03 6.96 17.70
N LEU A 264 -11.72 7.90 17.06
CA LEU A 264 -12.18 9.15 17.67
C LEU A 264 -13.18 8.93 18.81
N SER A 265 -13.99 7.86 18.77
CA SER A 265 -14.87 7.49 19.87
C SER A 265 -14.12 7.18 21.17
N ARG A 266 -12.88 6.71 21.06
CA ARG A 266 -12.00 6.35 22.19
C ARG A 266 -10.91 7.38 22.47
N LYS A 267 -10.43 8.07 21.42
CA LYS A 267 -9.30 9.02 21.47
C LYS A 267 -9.69 10.32 20.73
N PRO A 268 -10.56 11.19 21.32
CA PRO A 268 -10.93 12.46 20.72
C PRO A 268 -9.69 13.32 20.38
N GLY A 269 -9.72 14.05 19.28
CA GLY A 269 -8.63 14.91 18.83
C GLY A 269 -7.47 14.18 18.14
N SER A 270 -7.59 12.88 17.87
CA SER A 270 -6.59 12.11 17.13
C SER A 270 -6.29 12.68 15.76
N THR A 271 -5.05 12.48 15.31
CA THR A 271 -4.57 12.88 13.97
C THR A 271 -4.65 11.72 13.00
N PHE A 272 -5.09 12.01 11.78
CA PHE A 272 -5.22 11.09 10.66
C PHE A 272 -4.52 11.66 9.44
N ILE A 273 -3.89 10.79 8.65
CA ILE A 273 -3.19 11.20 7.43
C ILE A 273 -3.71 10.43 6.25
N SER A 274 -3.95 11.13 5.14
CA SER A 274 -4.25 10.49 3.87
C SER A 274 -3.63 11.28 2.71
N GLU A 275 -3.76 10.75 1.49
CA GLU A 275 -3.06 11.30 0.34
C GLU A 275 -3.99 12.10 -0.59
N VAL A 276 -3.38 12.90 -1.47
CA VAL A 276 -4.08 13.88 -2.32
C VAL A 276 -5.20 13.31 -3.22
N LYS A 277 -5.26 11.99 -3.44
CA LYS A 277 -6.31 11.35 -4.24
C LYS A 277 -7.57 11.03 -3.44
N CYS A 278 -7.51 11.03 -2.12
CA CYS A 278 -8.66 10.71 -1.27
C CYS A 278 -9.77 11.74 -1.36
N SER A 279 -11.00 11.27 -1.18
CA SER A 279 -12.21 12.10 -1.22
C SER A 279 -12.16 13.25 -0.21
N LYS A 280 -12.69 14.40 -0.61
CA LYS A 280 -12.91 15.52 0.32
C LYS A 280 -13.82 15.14 1.46
N THR A 281 -14.82 14.29 1.21
CA THR A 281 -15.77 13.84 2.24
C THR A 281 -15.10 13.12 3.41
N MET A 282 -14.00 12.40 3.16
CA MET A 282 -13.21 11.77 4.23
C MET A 282 -12.58 12.82 5.17
N TYR A 283 -11.93 13.84 4.62
CA TYR A 283 -11.31 14.90 5.43
C TYR A 283 -12.35 15.67 6.24
N ASP A 284 -13.45 16.05 5.59
CA ASP A 284 -14.56 16.77 6.22
C ASP A 284 -15.22 15.92 7.34
N ASP A 285 -15.36 14.61 7.14
CA ASP A 285 -15.94 13.70 8.13
C ASP A 285 -15.06 13.55 9.37
N ILE A 286 -13.76 13.38 9.19
CA ILE A 286 -12.80 13.29 10.30
C ILE A 286 -12.84 14.59 11.14
N GLU A 287 -12.83 15.75 10.49
CA GLU A 287 -12.90 17.04 11.17
C GLU A 287 -14.25 17.25 11.89
N LYS A 288 -15.36 16.90 11.24
CA LYS A 288 -16.71 16.92 11.82
C LYS A 288 -16.81 16.10 13.10
N HIS A 289 -16.08 14.98 13.19
CA HIS A 289 -16.04 14.12 14.38
C HIS A 289 -14.94 14.50 15.38
N GLY A 290 -14.30 15.67 15.19
CA GLY A 290 -13.33 16.23 16.14
C GLY A 290 -11.93 15.68 16.02
N GLY A 291 -11.60 15.04 14.89
CA GLY A 291 -10.25 14.63 14.53
C GLY A 291 -9.49 15.74 13.80
N ARG A 292 -8.19 15.54 13.63
CA ARG A 292 -7.32 16.36 12.77
C ARG A 292 -6.96 15.58 11.52
N ALA A 293 -7.45 15.99 10.36
CA ALA A 293 -7.15 15.37 9.08
C ALA A 293 -6.00 16.09 8.36
N ILE A 294 -4.98 15.36 7.94
CA ILE A 294 -3.82 15.89 7.20
C ILE A 294 -3.76 15.26 5.82
N MET A 295 -3.81 16.09 4.78
CA MET A 295 -3.53 15.67 3.42
C MET A 295 -2.02 15.66 3.18
N TRP A 296 -1.49 14.58 2.54
CA TRP A 296 -0.08 14.44 2.28
C TRP A 296 0.19 13.89 0.87
N ARG A 297 1.47 13.67 0.57
CA ARG A 297 1.91 13.08 -0.70
C ARG A 297 1.54 11.60 -0.78
N THR A 298 1.23 11.13 -1.98
CA THR A 298 1.03 9.71 -2.28
C THR A 298 2.33 8.93 -2.11
N GLY A 299 2.24 7.77 -1.49
CA GLY A 299 3.33 6.79 -1.36
C GLY A 299 3.50 6.32 0.08
N HIS A 300 3.40 5.00 0.27
CA HIS A 300 3.42 4.35 1.58
C HIS A 300 4.61 4.77 2.46
N SER A 301 5.80 4.94 1.87
CA SER A 301 7.00 5.35 2.60
C SER A 301 6.90 6.78 3.13
N LEU A 302 6.36 7.71 2.33
CA LEU A 302 6.18 9.11 2.71
C LEU A 302 5.11 9.27 3.78
N ILE A 303 4.05 8.48 3.69
CA ILE A 303 2.95 8.45 4.66
C ILE A 303 3.43 7.91 6.00
N LYS A 304 4.15 6.77 6.02
CA LYS A 304 4.75 6.22 7.27
C LYS A 304 5.63 7.23 7.98
N LYS A 305 6.47 7.94 7.23
CA LYS A 305 7.31 9.00 7.80
C LYS A 305 6.46 10.13 8.40
N LYS A 306 5.45 10.60 7.66
CA LYS A 306 4.56 11.68 8.12
C LYS A 306 3.75 11.26 9.34
N MET A 307 3.31 10.02 9.43
CA MET A 307 2.63 9.48 10.62
C MET A 307 3.49 9.60 11.88
N LYS A 308 4.77 9.26 11.80
CA LYS A 308 5.70 9.40 12.93
C LYS A 308 5.89 10.85 13.34
N GLU A 309 6.07 11.76 12.36
CA GLU A 309 6.24 13.19 12.59
C GLU A 309 5.04 13.82 13.31
N GLU A 310 3.83 13.48 12.87
CA GLU A 310 2.57 14.05 13.38
C GLU A 310 1.97 13.23 14.53
N LYS A 311 2.55 12.08 14.88
CA LYS A 311 2.02 11.11 15.84
C LYS A 311 0.58 10.72 15.50
N ALA A 312 0.33 10.44 14.23
CA ALA A 312 -0.99 10.07 13.77
C ALA A 312 -1.36 8.66 14.21
N GLU A 313 -2.62 8.45 14.59
CA GLU A 313 -3.15 7.16 15.04
C GLU A 313 -3.45 6.21 13.88
N LEU A 314 -3.79 6.78 12.72
CA LEU A 314 -4.10 6.05 11.50
C LEU A 314 -3.69 6.88 10.29
N ALA A 315 -3.21 6.19 9.26
CA ALA A 315 -3.15 6.74 7.91
C ALA A 315 -3.70 5.75 6.90
N GLY A 316 -4.07 6.25 5.71
CA GLY A 316 -4.56 5.40 4.63
C GLY A 316 -4.40 6.05 3.28
N GLU A 317 -4.33 5.19 2.25
CA GLU A 317 -4.34 5.59 0.86
C GLU A 317 -5.60 5.08 0.17
N MET A 318 -6.04 5.76 -0.86
CA MET A 318 -7.16 5.28 -1.69
C MET A 318 -6.89 3.90 -2.28
N SER A 319 -5.63 3.57 -2.48
CA SER A 319 -5.17 2.26 -2.97
C SER A 319 -5.31 1.11 -1.97
N GLY A 320 -5.85 1.37 -0.76
CA GLY A 320 -6.08 0.34 0.24
C GLY A 320 -4.92 0.05 1.20
N HIS A 321 -3.80 0.77 1.11
CA HIS A 321 -2.81 0.75 2.19
C HIS A 321 -3.40 1.39 3.43
N MET A 322 -3.43 0.66 4.55
CA MET A 322 -3.91 1.12 5.85
C MET A 322 -2.81 0.96 6.90
N PHE A 323 -2.47 2.05 7.57
CA PHE A 323 -1.35 2.15 8.50
C PHE A 323 -1.89 2.48 9.89
N PHE A 324 -2.03 1.50 10.76
CA PHE A 324 -2.49 1.73 12.13
C PHE A 324 -1.31 1.94 13.08
N ALA A 325 -1.26 3.08 13.78
CA ALA A 325 -0.46 3.24 14.99
C ALA A 325 -1.31 3.00 16.24
N ASP A 326 -2.64 3.20 16.13
CA ASP A 326 -3.58 2.83 17.18
C ASP A 326 -3.58 1.31 17.40
N ARG A 327 -3.07 0.87 18.53
CA ARG A 327 -2.96 -0.56 18.91
C ARG A 327 -2.03 -1.38 18.02
N TYR A 328 -1.24 -0.72 17.14
CA TYR A 328 -0.36 -1.38 16.18
C TYR A 328 0.93 -0.57 15.96
N PHE A 329 1.72 -0.92 14.93
CA PHE A 329 3.11 -0.46 14.77
C PHE A 329 3.29 0.63 13.71
N GLY A 330 2.25 1.02 12.96
CA GLY A 330 2.30 2.11 11.99
C GLY A 330 2.81 1.73 10.60
N PHE A 331 2.87 0.45 10.25
CA PHE A 331 3.10 0.00 8.89
C PHE A 331 1.80 -0.45 8.20
N ASP A 332 1.85 -0.57 6.86
CA ASP A 332 0.76 -1.00 6.01
C ASP A 332 0.47 -2.50 6.21
N ASP A 333 -0.79 -2.80 6.60
CA ASP A 333 -1.20 -4.17 6.91
C ASP A 333 -2.68 -4.40 6.59
N ALA A 334 -2.92 -5.09 5.48
CA ALA A 334 -4.28 -5.39 5.04
C ALA A 334 -4.97 -6.44 5.91
N THR A 335 -4.22 -7.41 6.44
CA THR A 335 -4.79 -8.42 7.35
C THR A 335 -5.22 -7.80 8.68
N TYR A 336 -4.39 -6.91 9.25
CA TYR A 336 -4.77 -6.17 10.45
C TYR A 336 -5.95 -5.23 10.20
N ALA A 337 -5.96 -4.50 9.07
CA ALA A 337 -7.07 -3.63 8.69
C ALA A 337 -8.38 -4.42 8.54
N SER A 338 -8.33 -5.63 7.98
CA SER A 338 -9.47 -6.53 7.90
C SER A 338 -10.01 -6.89 9.28
N CYS A 339 -9.12 -7.30 10.18
CA CYS A 339 -9.50 -7.66 11.55
C CYS A 339 -10.13 -6.46 12.29
N ARG A 340 -9.60 -5.25 12.11
CA ARG A 340 -10.16 -4.00 12.69
C ARG A 340 -11.55 -3.68 12.12
N LEU A 341 -11.75 -3.88 10.81
CA LEU A 341 -13.06 -3.70 10.19
C LEU A 341 -14.10 -4.66 10.78
N LEU A 342 -13.75 -5.95 10.89
CA LEU A 342 -14.64 -6.96 11.43
C LEU A 342 -14.94 -6.75 12.92
N GLU A 343 -13.95 -6.29 13.69
CA GLU A 343 -14.14 -5.87 15.08
C GLU A 343 -15.20 -4.77 15.17
N ILE A 344 -15.12 -3.72 14.33
CA ILE A 344 -16.07 -2.61 14.30
C ILE A 344 -17.48 -3.11 13.91
N LEU A 345 -17.60 -3.92 12.87
CA LEU A 345 -18.88 -4.43 12.39
C LEU A 345 -19.58 -5.27 13.48
N THR A 346 -18.84 -6.17 14.13
CA THR A 346 -19.41 -7.02 15.17
C THR A 346 -19.73 -6.24 16.46
N GLN A 347 -18.91 -5.28 16.85
CA GLN A 347 -19.16 -4.45 18.05
C GLN A 347 -20.32 -3.48 17.86
N THR A 348 -20.48 -2.91 16.67
CA THR A 348 -21.58 -1.97 16.39
C THR A 348 -22.88 -2.69 16.02
N GLY A 349 -22.79 -3.93 15.51
CA GLY A 349 -23.92 -4.64 14.92
C GLY A 349 -24.45 -4.00 13.64
N LYS A 350 -23.72 -3.05 13.05
CA LYS A 350 -24.10 -2.33 11.82
C LYS A 350 -23.37 -2.89 10.60
N LYS A 351 -24.04 -2.78 9.46
CA LYS A 351 -23.46 -3.08 8.14
C LYS A 351 -22.59 -1.91 7.66
N ILE A 352 -21.71 -2.17 6.69
CA ILE A 352 -20.84 -1.12 6.12
C ILE A 352 -21.67 0.00 5.51
N SER A 353 -22.73 -0.34 4.73
CA SER A 353 -23.62 0.64 4.13
C SER A 353 -24.32 1.53 5.17
N GLU A 354 -24.64 1.00 6.36
CA GLU A 354 -25.22 1.76 7.45
C GLU A 354 -24.20 2.68 8.14
N LEU A 355 -22.93 2.23 8.28
CA LEU A 355 -21.85 3.05 8.85
C LEU A 355 -21.49 4.26 7.98
N LEU A 356 -21.73 4.16 6.68
CA LEU A 356 -21.45 5.23 5.71
C LEU A 356 -22.68 5.99 5.25
N SER A 357 -23.89 5.67 5.76
CA SER A 357 -25.17 6.20 5.27
C SER A 357 -25.33 7.72 5.40
N ASP A 358 -24.60 8.35 6.33
CA ASP A 358 -24.59 9.81 6.57
C ASP A 358 -23.45 10.55 5.84
N VAL A 359 -22.58 9.81 5.13
CA VAL A 359 -21.51 10.40 4.30
C VAL A 359 -22.12 10.89 2.99
N PRO A 360 -21.84 12.13 2.57
CA PRO A 360 -22.35 12.64 1.30
C PRO A 360 -21.94 11.77 0.11
N ILE A 361 -22.90 11.49 -0.75
CA ILE A 361 -22.62 10.76 -2.00
C ILE A 361 -21.89 11.72 -2.96
N THR A 362 -20.76 11.26 -3.49
CA THR A 362 -19.99 11.97 -4.51
C THR A 362 -19.84 11.11 -5.76
N PHE A 363 -19.62 11.78 -6.88
CA PHE A 363 -19.29 11.16 -8.16
C PHE A 363 -17.81 11.37 -8.42
N SER A 364 -17.09 10.29 -8.71
CA SER A 364 -15.65 10.38 -8.96
C SER A 364 -15.22 9.55 -10.16
N THR A 365 -14.13 9.97 -10.80
CA THR A 365 -13.47 9.13 -11.79
C THR A 365 -12.61 8.07 -11.10
N PRO A 366 -12.36 6.93 -11.74
CA PRO A 366 -11.18 6.14 -11.41
C PRO A 366 -9.90 6.97 -11.61
N GLU A 367 -8.76 6.44 -11.19
CA GLU A 367 -7.46 7.03 -11.51
C GLU A 367 -7.24 6.98 -13.04
N ILE A 368 -7.08 8.15 -13.65
CA ILE A 368 -6.84 8.29 -15.08
C ILE A 368 -5.34 8.49 -15.29
N ARG A 369 -4.73 7.68 -16.15
CA ARG A 369 -3.32 7.78 -16.52
C ARG A 369 -3.18 8.33 -17.92
N VAL A 370 -2.43 9.43 -18.07
CA VAL A 370 -2.12 10.08 -19.33
C VAL A 370 -0.62 9.92 -19.57
N GLU A 371 -0.25 9.32 -20.70
CA GLU A 371 1.17 9.16 -21.05
C GLU A 371 1.90 10.51 -21.06
N CYS A 372 3.03 10.55 -20.36
CA CYS A 372 3.91 11.71 -20.34
C CYS A 372 5.34 11.24 -20.04
N PRO A 373 6.32 11.57 -20.90
CA PRO A 373 7.72 11.17 -20.69
C PRO A 373 8.27 11.60 -19.33
N ASP A 374 9.14 10.76 -18.76
CA ASP A 374 9.71 10.99 -17.41
C ASP A 374 10.46 12.33 -17.30
N ASP A 375 11.10 12.77 -18.38
CA ASP A 375 11.83 14.05 -18.44
C ASP A 375 10.91 15.28 -18.54
N LYS A 376 9.63 15.11 -18.90
CA LYS A 376 8.65 16.20 -19.09
C LYS A 376 7.57 16.28 -18.01
N LYS A 377 7.17 15.15 -17.43
CA LYS A 377 5.99 15.08 -16.56
C LYS A 377 6.01 16.06 -15.39
N PHE A 378 7.17 16.29 -14.77
CA PHE A 378 7.31 17.23 -13.65
C PHE A 378 7.17 18.69 -14.09
N GLU A 379 7.70 19.03 -15.27
CA GLU A 379 7.54 20.38 -15.80
C GLU A 379 6.10 20.68 -16.22
N VAL A 380 5.41 19.71 -16.85
CA VAL A 380 3.98 19.82 -17.18
C VAL A 380 3.14 20.05 -15.92
N VAL A 381 3.39 19.28 -14.84
CA VAL A 381 2.69 19.47 -13.56
C VAL A 381 2.98 20.83 -12.93
N LYS A 382 4.21 21.30 -13.02
CA LYS A 382 4.60 22.63 -12.52
C LYS A 382 3.85 23.73 -13.26
N GLN A 383 3.80 23.69 -14.59
CA GLN A 383 3.07 24.68 -15.41
C GLN A 383 1.57 24.63 -15.13
N ALA A 384 0.99 23.44 -14.98
CA ALA A 384 -0.41 23.28 -14.55
C ALA A 384 -0.65 23.91 -13.16
N THR A 385 0.25 23.68 -12.22
CA THR A 385 0.18 24.28 -10.87
C THR A 385 0.20 25.81 -10.94
N GLU A 386 1.11 26.39 -11.71
CA GLU A 386 1.21 27.84 -11.88
C GLU A 386 -0.07 28.41 -12.54
N TYR A 387 -0.59 27.74 -13.56
CA TYR A 387 -1.84 28.13 -14.24
C TYR A 387 -3.02 28.16 -13.28
N PHE A 388 -3.24 27.06 -12.52
CA PHE A 388 -4.40 26.94 -11.65
C PHE A 388 -4.28 27.84 -10.41
N ARG A 389 -3.10 27.99 -9.81
CA ARG A 389 -2.88 28.83 -8.62
C ARG A 389 -3.29 30.29 -8.82
N THR A 390 -3.18 30.80 -10.04
CA THR A 390 -3.58 32.20 -10.34
C THR A 390 -5.09 32.39 -10.52
N ARG A 391 -5.88 31.29 -10.58
CA ARG A 391 -7.30 31.32 -10.96
C ARG A 391 -8.21 30.63 -9.97
N TYR A 392 -7.68 29.70 -9.18
CA TYR A 392 -8.43 28.84 -8.27
C TYR A 392 -7.70 28.65 -6.95
N ASN A 393 -8.42 28.22 -5.92
CA ASN A 393 -7.78 27.68 -4.72
C ASN A 393 -7.17 26.31 -5.06
N VAL A 394 -5.94 26.09 -4.61
CA VAL A 394 -5.22 24.86 -4.92
C VAL A 394 -4.51 24.30 -3.69
N ILE A 395 -4.33 22.97 -3.68
CA ILE A 395 -3.42 22.27 -2.80
C ILE A 395 -2.31 21.69 -3.69
N ASP A 396 -1.05 22.06 -3.42
CA ASP A 396 0.11 21.73 -4.27
C ASP A 396 1.17 20.89 -3.57
N ILE A 397 0.73 20.03 -2.65
CA ILE A 397 1.60 19.14 -1.86
C ILE A 397 2.20 18.03 -2.74
N ASP A 398 1.41 17.51 -3.69
CA ASP A 398 1.82 16.44 -4.63
C ASP A 398 1.12 16.66 -5.98
N GLY A 399 1.73 17.48 -6.83
CA GLY A 399 1.09 18.01 -8.02
C GLY A 399 0.16 19.18 -7.69
N VAL A 400 -0.97 19.29 -8.37
CA VAL A 400 -1.98 20.32 -8.12
C VAL A 400 -3.37 19.71 -7.99
N ARG A 401 -3.98 19.90 -6.83
CA ARG A 401 -5.40 19.62 -6.58
C ARG A 401 -6.16 20.96 -6.60
N VAL A 402 -6.91 21.16 -7.66
CA VAL A 402 -7.74 22.36 -7.88
C VAL A 402 -9.03 22.20 -7.15
N LEU A 403 -9.40 23.18 -6.31
CA LEU A 403 -10.59 23.12 -5.47
C LEU A 403 -11.70 23.99 -6.08
N PHE A 404 -12.91 23.42 -6.13
CA PHE A 404 -14.15 24.08 -6.45
C PHE A 404 -15.10 23.95 -5.25
N ASP A 405 -16.16 24.73 -5.20
CA ASP A 405 -17.12 24.68 -4.08
C ASP A 405 -17.80 23.30 -3.97
N ASP A 406 -17.99 22.63 -5.10
CA ASP A 406 -18.74 21.39 -5.27
C ASP A 406 -17.92 20.22 -5.87
N GLY A 407 -16.60 20.33 -5.83
CA GLY A 407 -15.73 19.28 -6.36
C GLY A 407 -14.26 19.66 -6.37
N TRP A 408 -13.44 18.78 -6.95
CA TRP A 408 -12.01 19.01 -7.13
C TRP A 408 -11.47 18.21 -8.32
N GLY A 409 -10.32 18.66 -8.87
CA GLY A 409 -9.56 17.96 -9.89
C GLY A 409 -8.09 17.89 -9.52
N LEU A 410 -7.46 16.73 -9.68
CA LEU A 410 -6.06 16.48 -9.38
C LEU A 410 -5.27 16.22 -10.65
N VAL A 411 -4.08 16.81 -10.74
CA VAL A 411 -3.03 16.52 -11.72
C VAL A 411 -1.72 16.31 -10.97
N ARG A 412 -1.12 15.14 -11.08
CA ARG A 412 0.19 14.84 -10.50
C ARG A 412 1.07 14.00 -11.43
N ALA A 413 2.38 14.06 -11.25
CA ALA A 413 3.30 13.17 -11.92
C ALA A 413 3.34 11.81 -11.21
N SER A 414 3.30 10.72 -11.95
CA SER A 414 3.56 9.39 -11.37
C SER A 414 5.03 9.26 -10.96
N ASN A 415 5.31 8.78 -9.76
CA ASN A 415 6.67 8.51 -9.29
C ASN A 415 7.24 7.18 -9.80
N THR A 416 6.37 6.33 -10.37
CA THR A 416 6.74 4.95 -10.75
C THR A 416 6.59 4.67 -12.24
N GLN A 417 5.90 5.55 -12.99
CA GLN A 417 5.60 5.36 -14.42
C GLN A 417 5.78 6.67 -15.21
N PRO A 418 6.05 6.61 -16.53
CA PRO A 418 6.10 7.79 -17.41
C PRO A 418 4.68 8.28 -17.74
N ALA A 419 3.98 8.81 -16.73
CA ALA A 419 2.58 9.23 -16.84
C ALA A 419 2.23 10.37 -15.89
N LEU A 420 1.24 11.15 -16.28
CA LEU A 420 0.45 11.98 -15.36
C LEU A 420 -0.70 11.14 -14.79
N VAL A 421 -1.05 11.41 -13.55
CA VAL A 421 -2.17 10.80 -12.84
C VAL A 421 -3.20 11.89 -12.56
N LEU A 422 -4.42 11.64 -13.04
CA LEU A 422 -5.56 12.53 -12.86
C LEU A 422 -6.64 11.82 -12.05
N ARG A 423 -7.34 12.56 -11.22
CA ARG A 423 -8.56 12.13 -10.56
C ARG A 423 -9.47 13.32 -10.34
N PHE A 424 -10.78 13.09 -10.43
CA PHE A 424 -11.80 14.11 -10.28
C PHE A 424 -12.90 13.61 -9.35
N GLU A 425 -13.49 14.52 -8.59
CA GLU A 425 -14.65 14.26 -7.74
C GLU A 425 -15.55 15.48 -7.70
N ALA A 426 -16.86 15.27 -7.74
CA ALA A 426 -17.87 16.33 -7.62
C ALA A 426 -19.16 15.83 -6.98
N MET A 427 -20.05 16.77 -6.63
CA MET A 427 -21.36 16.48 -6.02
C MET A 427 -22.42 16.07 -7.04
N SER A 428 -22.13 16.13 -8.37
CA SER A 428 -22.98 15.63 -9.44
C SER A 428 -22.19 15.17 -10.64
N GLU A 429 -22.75 14.30 -11.50
CA GLU A 429 -22.11 13.80 -12.71
C GLU A 429 -21.84 14.92 -13.73
N ASP A 430 -22.76 15.87 -13.88
CA ASP A 430 -22.58 17.01 -14.79
C ASP A 430 -21.38 17.85 -14.32
N ARG A 431 -21.31 18.13 -13.04
CA ARG A 431 -20.21 18.91 -12.47
C ARG A 431 -18.87 18.17 -12.54
N LEU A 432 -18.88 16.88 -12.32
CA LEU A 432 -17.69 16.03 -12.52
C LEU A 432 -17.16 16.16 -13.95
N SER A 433 -18.06 16.10 -14.94
CA SER A 433 -17.71 16.23 -16.34
C SER A 433 -17.17 17.64 -16.67
N GLU A 434 -17.75 18.71 -16.12
CA GLU A 434 -17.26 20.07 -16.32
C GLU A 434 -15.85 20.27 -15.74
N ILE A 435 -15.61 19.83 -14.49
CA ILE A 435 -14.29 19.94 -13.83
C ILE A 435 -13.25 19.16 -14.61
N LYS A 436 -13.59 17.92 -15.01
CA LYS A 436 -12.70 17.07 -15.81
C LYS A 436 -12.31 17.74 -17.12
N ASN A 437 -13.28 18.20 -17.90
CA ASN A 437 -13.05 18.85 -19.19
C ASN A 437 -12.19 20.12 -19.06
N LEU A 438 -12.44 20.93 -18.02
CA LEU A 438 -11.65 22.13 -17.73
C LEU A 438 -10.17 21.78 -17.52
N VAL A 439 -9.89 20.82 -16.66
CA VAL A 439 -8.52 20.45 -16.30
C VAL A 439 -7.82 19.76 -17.48
N GLU A 440 -8.50 18.85 -18.18
CA GLU A 440 -7.92 18.15 -19.33
C GLU A 440 -7.63 19.13 -20.49
N SER A 441 -8.48 20.14 -20.74
CA SER A 441 -8.22 21.18 -21.74
C SER A 441 -6.96 21.97 -21.43
N VAL A 442 -6.79 22.39 -20.19
CA VAL A 442 -5.58 23.13 -19.76
C VAL A 442 -4.32 22.27 -19.91
N LEU A 443 -4.40 20.98 -19.55
CA LEU A 443 -3.27 20.07 -19.74
C LEU A 443 -2.92 19.87 -21.21
N ALA A 444 -3.92 19.73 -22.08
CA ALA A 444 -3.69 19.61 -23.52
C ALA A 444 -2.99 20.85 -24.10
N ASP A 445 -3.38 22.05 -23.67
CA ASP A 445 -2.74 23.30 -24.09
C ASP A 445 -1.26 23.36 -23.63
N ILE A 446 -0.97 22.95 -22.37
CA ILE A 446 0.38 22.90 -21.83
C ILE A 446 1.26 21.86 -22.54
N GLN A 447 0.72 20.69 -22.88
CA GLN A 447 1.49 19.63 -23.56
C GLN A 447 1.78 19.95 -25.03
N ASN A 448 0.97 20.81 -25.66
CA ASN A 448 1.12 21.21 -27.07
C ASN A 448 1.98 22.49 -27.22
N ALA A 449 2.31 23.20 -26.15
CA ALA A 449 3.14 24.40 -26.11
C ALA A 449 4.64 24.07 -26.00
#